data_c43ed80ce8fd445be678dec73154e4be
#
_entry.id   c43ed80ce8fd445be678dec73154e4be
#
_cell.length_a   1.000
_cell.length_b   1.000
_cell.length_c   1.000
_cell.angle_alpha   90.00
_cell.angle_beta   90.00
_cell.angle_gamma   90.00
#
_symmetry.space_group_name_H-M   'P 1'
#
loop_
_entity.id
_entity.type
_entity.pdbx_description
1 polymer ?
#
loop_
_entity_poly.entity_id
_entity_poly.type
_entity_poly.pdbx_seq_one_letter_code
_entity_poly.pdbx_strand_id
1 'polypeptide(L)'
;MTERFLEENCAPEQLSPLTLAFVGDGVYDLMVRERLVCQANRQAGKLHKLAVEQVKCQAQAQRMEKILPLLTEEEQSVYKRGRNAQTTHTPKNATSADYHSATGMEALFGYLYLKGRLKRLRELFVLMCQE
;
A
#
# COMPACT_ATOMS: atom_id res chain seq x y z
N MET A 1 -22.04 5.84 5.43
CA MET A 1 -21.76 5.45 4.03
C MET A 1 -20.31 5.08 3.89
N THR A 2 -20.03 3.92 3.33
CA THR A 2 -18.67 3.43 3.16
C THR A 2 -18.08 3.90 1.85
N GLU A 3 -16.91 4.50 1.89
CA GLU A 3 -16.23 5.00 0.70
C GLU A 3 -15.38 3.90 0.07
N ARG A 4 -16.03 2.89 -0.48
CA ARG A 4 -15.37 1.78 -1.20
C ARG A 4 -16.03 1.63 -2.56
N PHE A 5 -15.34 0.93 -3.47
CA PHE A 5 -15.90 0.71 -4.82
C PHE A 5 -17.10 -0.24 -4.80
N LEU A 6 -17.11 -1.20 -3.88
CA LEU A 6 -18.19 -2.15 -3.75
C LEU A 6 -18.80 -2.04 -2.35
N GLU A 7 -20.04 -2.55 -2.21
CA GLU A 7 -20.75 -2.52 -0.94
C GLU A 7 -20.79 -3.91 -0.28
N GLU A 8 -19.73 -4.70 -0.51
CA GLU A 8 -19.63 -6.03 0.10
C GLU A 8 -19.40 -5.93 1.59
N ASN A 9 -20.04 -6.81 2.36
CA ASN A 9 -19.84 -6.87 3.80
C ASN A 9 -18.45 -7.44 4.10
N CYS A 10 -17.72 -6.75 4.97
CA CYS A 10 -16.37 -7.15 5.29
C CYS A 10 -16.01 -6.65 6.69
N ALA A 11 -15.35 -7.50 7.47
CA ALA A 11 -14.82 -7.15 8.77
C ALA A 11 -13.29 -7.17 8.68
N PRO A 12 -12.65 -6.05 8.30
CA PRO A 12 -11.21 -6.03 8.05
C PRO A 12 -10.39 -6.47 9.26
N GLU A 13 -10.89 -6.25 10.47
CA GLU A 13 -10.19 -6.65 11.70
C GLU A 13 -10.03 -8.17 11.81
N GLN A 14 -10.86 -8.92 11.09
CA GLN A 14 -10.85 -10.38 11.12
C GLN A 14 -10.05 -11.00 9.97
N LEU A 15 -9.58 -10.17 9.04
CA LEU A 15 -8.80 -10.67 7.90
C LEU A 15 -7.34 -10.85 8.30
N SER A 16 -6.69 -11.85 7.71
CA SER A 16 -5.28 -12.07 7.96
C SER A 16 -4.44 -10.93 7.34
N PRO A 17 -3.23 -10.68 7.87
CA PRO A 17 -2.39 -9.63 7.32
C PRO A 17 -2.08 -9.81 5.84
N LEU A 18 -1.86 -11.03 5.38
CA LEU A 18 -1.57 -11.27 3.96
C LEU A 18 -2.80 -11.08 3.07
N THR A 19 -4.00 -11.34 3.60
CA THR A 19 -5.24 -11.04 2.87
C THR A 19 -5.42 -9.53 2.73
N LEU A 20 -5.15 -8.78 3.80
CA LEU A 20 -5.18 -7.32 3.74
C LEU A 20 -4.16 -6.78 2.74
N ALA A 21 -2.95 -7.35 2.74
CA ALA A 21 -1.90 -6.95 1.80
C ALA A 21 -2.29 -7.22 0.35
N PHE A 22 -3.01 -8.30 0.09
CA PHE A 22 -3.51 -8.60 -1.25
C PHE A 22 -4.38 -7.46 -1.78
N VAL A 23 -5.28 -6.96 -0.94
CA VAL A 23 -6.13 -5.81 -1.30
C VAL A 23 -5.28 -4.55 -1.43
N GLY A 24 -4.40 -4.32 -0.47
CA GLY A 24 -3.57 -3.11 -0.43
C GLY A 24 -2.61 -2.99 -1.59
N ASP A 25 -2.12 -4.11 -2.11
CA ASP A 25 -1.31 -4.10 -3.32
C ASP A 25 -2.07 -3.46 -4.49
N GLY A 26 -3.33 -3.85 -4.68
CA GLY A 26 -4.19 -3.25 -5.71
C GLY A 26 -4.49 -1.79 -5.44
N VAL A 27 -4.76 -1.44 -4.18
CA VAL A 27 -5.07 -0.06 -3.79
C VAL A 27 -3.87 0.86 -4.08
N TYR A 28 -2.69 0.47 -3.62
CA TYR A 28 -1.48 1.26 -3.83
C TYR A 28 -1.16 1.40 -5.32
N ASP A 29 -1.25 0.30 -6.05
CA ASP A 29 -0.99 0.30 -7.50
C ASP A 29 -1.94 1.25 -8.22
N LEU A 30 -3.23 1.23 -7.88
CA LEU A 30 -4.21 2.14 -8.48
C LEU A 30 -3.89 3.60 -8.17
N MET A 31 -3.49 3.91 -6.93
CA MET A 31 -3.14 5.28 -6.55
C MET A 31 -1.91 5.77 -7.30
N VAL A 32 -0.91 4.92 -7.49
CA VAL A 32 0.27 5.23 -8.29
C VAL A 32 -0.13 5.52 -9.74
N ARG A 33 -0.97 4.68 -10.32
CA ARG A 33 -1.42 4.84 -11.71
C ARG A 33 -2.22 6.12 -11.89
N GLU A 34 -3.13 6.41 -10.98
CA GLU A 34 -3.92 7.64 -11.03
C GLU A 34 -3.00 8.87 -11.00
N ARG A 35 -2.03 8.88 -10.09
CA ARG A 35 -1.08 9.98 -9.98
C ARG A 35 -0.30 10.17 -11.29
N LEU A 36 0.16 9.08 -11.88
CA LEU A 36 0.95 9.14 -13.11
C LEU A 36 0.14 9.68 -14.28
N VAL A 37 -1.10 9.21 -14.48
CA VAL A 37 -1.89 9.65 -15.62
C VAL A 37 -2.40 11.08 -15.45
N CYS A 38 -2.61 11.52 -14.21
CA CYS A 38 -3.04 12.89 -13.95
C CYS A 38 -1.90 13.90 -14.04
N GLN A 39 -0.64 13.44 -13.97
CA GLN A 39 0.52 14.29 -14.18
C GLN A 39 0.75 14.59 -15.66
N ALA A 40 0.62 13.59 -16.51
CA ALA A 40 0.84 13.76 -17.95
C ALA A 40 0.26 12.59 -18.72
N ASN A 41 -0.20 12.88 -19.94
CA ASN A 41 -0.65 11.86 -20.88
C ASN A 41 0.59 11.29 -21.58
N ARG A 42 0.96 10.07 -21.22
CA ARG A 42 2.14 9.39 -21.76
C ARG A 42 1.74 8.12 -22.47
N GLN A 43 2.63 7.59 -23.30
CA GLN A 43 2.42 6.30 -23.94
C GLN A 43 2.35 5.18 -22.88
N ALA A 44 1.56 4.14 -23.15
CA ALA A 44 1.32 3.06 -22.22
C ALA A 44 2.62 2.39 -21.74
N GLY A 45 3.60 2.18 -22.64
CA GLY A 45 4.88 1.59 -22.26
C GLY A 45 5.65 2.44 -21.27
N LYS A 46 5.62 3.76 -21.43
CA LYS A 46 6.26 4.68 -20.50
C LYS A 46 5.56 4.67 -19.15
N LEU A 47 4.23 4.69 -19.16
CA LEU A 47 3.43 4.62 -17.93
C LEU A 47 3.74 3.33 -17.15
N HIS A 48 3.82 2.21 -17.86
CA HIS A 48 4.12 0.93 -17.23
C HIS A 48 5.49 0.96 -16.53
N LYS A 49 6.52 1.48 -17.22
CA LYS A 49 7.86 1.58 -16.61
C LYS A 49 7.86 2.45 -15.37
N LEU A 50 7.19 3.60 -15.42
CA LEU A 50 7.11 4.50 -14.28
C LEU A 50 6.37 3.86 -13.10
N ALA A 51 5.29 3.13 -13.39
CA ALA A 51 4.54 2.43 -12.34
C ALA A 51 5.39 1.33 -11.70
N VAL A 52 6.10 0.53 -12.48
CA VAL A 52 6.94 -0.55 -11.97
C VAL A 52 7.98 -0.01 -11.00
N GLU A 53 8.61 1.13 -11.31
CA GLU A 53 9.59 1.72 -10.40
C GLU A 53 9.00 2.10 -9.05
N GLN A 54 7.73 2.49 -9.01
CA GLN A 54 7.09 2.94 -7.77
C GLN A 54 6.50 1.80 -6.95
N VAL A 55 6.24 0.63 -7.55
CA VAL A 55 5.65 -0.50 -6.82
C VAL A 55 6.69 -1.54 -6.38
N LYS A 56 7.99 -1.32 -6.66
CA LYS A 56 9.04 -2.19 -6.16
C LYS A 56 9.09 -2.16 -4.64
N CYS A 57 9.45 -3.28 -4.04
CA CYS A 57 9.53 -3.39 -2.58
C CYS A 57 10.43 -2.31 -1.97
N GLN A 58 11.56 -2.02 -2.60
CA GLN A 58 12.48 -0.99 -2.13
C GLN A 58 11.83 0.39 -2.12
N ALA A 59 11.11 0.75 -3.20
CA ALA A 59 10.44 2.04 -3.28
C ALA A 59 9.33 2.14 -2.23
N GLN A 60 8.55 1.08 -2.06
CA GLN A 60 7.49 1.04 -1.05
C GLN A 60 8.06 1.16 0.36
N ALA A 61 9.17 0.47 0.63
CA ALA A 61 9.81 0.51 1.95
C ALA A 61 10.31 1.91 2.27
N GLN A 62 10.94 2.58 1.30
CA GLN A 62 11.43 3.95 1.48
C GLN A 62 10.28 4.92 1.77
N ARG A 63 9.17 4.78 1.04
CA ARG A 63 8.00 5.62 1.26
C ARG A 63 7.35 5.35 2.61
N MET A 64 7.34 4.08 3.03
CA MET A 64 6.77 3.70 4.33
C MET A 64 7.51 4.36 5.48
N GLU A 65 8.83 4.51 5.38
CA GLU A 65 9.62 5.19 6.42
C GLU A 65 9.14 6.62 6.67
N LYS A 66 8.65 7.29 5.63
CA LYS A 66 8.18 8.68 5.76
C LYS A 66 6.93 8.80 6.62
N ILE A 67 6.07 7.79 6.62
CA ILE A 67 4.78 7.86 7.30
C ILE A 67 4.76 7.09 8.62
N LEU A 68 5.76 6.25 8.90
CA LEU A 68 5.80 5.49 10.15
C LEU A 68 5.60 6.34 11.40
N PRO A 69 6.28 7.50 11.56
CA PRO A 69 6.09 8.32 12.75
C PRO A 69 4.71 8.96 12.86
N LEU A 70 3.93 8.94 11.79
CA LEU A 70 2.64 9.63 11.70
C LEU A 70 1.46 8.68 11.90
N LEU A 71 1.72 7.39 12.02
CA LEU A 71 0.66 6.39 12.13
C LEU A 71 0.03 6.40 13.52
N THR A 72 -1.29 6.19 13.56
CA THR A 72 -1.99 5.94 14.82
C THR A 72 -1.60 4.57 15.36
N GLU A 73 -1.97 4.29 16.62
CA GLU A 73 -1.72 2.97 17.22
C GLU A 73 -2.39 1.86 16.43
N GLU A 74 -3.61 2.08 15.99
CA GLU A 74 -4.34 1.12 15.15
C GLU A 74 -3.59 0.85 13.85
N GLU A 75 -3.14 1.91 13.18
CA GLU A 75 -2.40 1.80 11.93
C GLU A 75 -1.07 1.09 12.13
N GLN A 76 -0.36 1.43 13.19
CA GLN A 76 0.91 0.77 13.53
C GLN A 76 0.71 -0.73 13.75
N SER A 77 -0.36 -1.10 14.44
CA SER A 77 -0.67 -2.50 14.71
C SER A 77 -0.87 -3.28 13.40
N VAL A 78 -1.66 -2.73 12.49
CA VAL A 78 -1.92 -3.37 11.18
C VAL A 78 -0.62 -3.49 10.39
N TYR A 79 0.16 -2.41 10.33
CA TYR A 79 1.44 -2.41 9.63
C TYR A 79 2.37 -3.49 10.18
N LYS A 80 2.53 -3.54 11.51
CA LYS A 80 3.45 -4.50 12.15
C LYS A 80 3.02 -5.94 11.91
N ARG A 81 1.72 -6.21 11.95
CA ARG A 81 1.21 -7.55 11.67
C ARG A 81 1.53 -7.96 10.23
N GLY A 82 1.38 -7.05 9.28
CA GLY A 82 1.73 -7.32 7.89
C GLY A 82 3.23 -7.51 7.71
N ARG A 83 4.04 -6.64 8.32
CA ARG A 83 5.50 -6.74 8.26
C ARG A 83 6.00 -8.06 8.85
N ASN A 84 5.36 -8.54 9.91
CA ASN A 84 5.78 -9.74 10.63
C ASN A 84 5.12 -11.01 10.09
N ALA A 85 4.22 -10.91 9.11
CA ALA A 85 3.58 -12.08 8.54
C ALA A 85 4.61 -12.96 7.85
N GLN A 86 4.52 -14.27 8.07
CA GLN A 86 5.46 -15.19 7.45
C GLN A 86 5.07 -15.43 6.00
N THR A 87 6.03 -15.28 5.11
CA THR A 87 5.88 -15.60 3.71
C THR A 87 6.93 -16.62 3.33
N THR A 88 6.61 -17.47 2.36
CA THR A 88 7.52 -18.51 1.91
C THR A 88 8.42 -18.04 0.76
N HIS A 89 8.22 -16.80 0.31
CA HIS A 89 8.90 -16.33 -0.90
C HIS A 89 9.25 -14.85 -0.76
N THR A 90 10.54 -14.54 -1.01
CA THR A 90 11.02 -13.16 -1.14
C THR A 90 11.34 -12.93 -2.62
N PRO A 91 10.79 -11.87 -3.25
CA PRO A 91 11.06 -11.60 -4.65
C PRO A 91 12.56 -11.46 -4.93
N LYS A 92 12.95 -11.86 -6.14
CA LYS A 92 14.32 -11.70 -6.62
C LYS A 92 14.67 -10.22 -6.65
N ASN A 93 15.89 -9.89 -6.25
CA ASN A 93 16.41 -8.51 -6.21
C ASN A 93 15.77 -7.62 -5.13
N ALA A 94 15.07 -8.22 -4.17
CA ALA A 94 14.55 -7.49 -3.01
C ALA A 94 15.22 -8.01 -1.74
N THR A 95 15.52 -7.11 -0.79
CA THR A 95 15.96 -7.54 0.53
C THR A 95 14.76 -8.06 1.31
N SER A 96 15.02 -8.95 2.26
CA SER A 96 13.96 -9.46 3.12
C SER A 96 13.28 -8.32 3.90
N ALA A 97 14.07 -7.38 4.41
CA ALA A 97 13.53 -6.24 5.17
C ALA A 97 12.62 -5.38 4.31
N ASP A 98 13.03 -5.07 3.07
CA ASP A 98 12.21 -4.26 2.15
C ASP A 98 10.92 -4.98 1.79
N TYR A 99 11.01 -6.29 1.54
CA TYR A 99 9.84 -7.08 1.20
C TYR A 99 8.83 -7.09 2.35
N HIS A 100 9.29 -7.30 3.58
CA HIS A 100 8.41 -7.31 4.75
C HIS A 100 7.80 -5.94 5.02
N SER A 101 8.57 -4.87 4.86
CA SER A 101 8.07 -3.51 5.00
C SER A 101 7.01 -3.19 3.95
N ALA A 102 7.23 -3.60 2.70
CA ALA A 102 6.25 -3.42 1.64
C ALA A 102 4.96 -4.19 1.94
N THR A 103 5.08 -5.42 2.43
CA THR A 103 3.92 -6.23 2.81
C THR A 103 3.13 -5.55 3.94
N GLY A 104 3.84 -4.98 4.93
CA GLY A 104 3.20 -4.23 6.01
C GLY A 104 2.45 -3.01 5.51
N MET A 105 3.05 -2.26 4.58
CA MET A 105 2.42 -1.10 3.98
C MET A 105 1.16 -1.50 3.20
N GLU A 106 1.27 -2.58 2.43
CA GLU A 106 0.12 -3.10 1.68
C GLU A 106 -1.01 -3.54 2.61
N ALA A 107 -0.67 -4.20 3.73
CA ALA A 107 -1.68 -4.58 4.72
C ALA A 107 -2.38 -3.35 5.29
N LEU A 108 -1.62 -2.31 5.61
CA LEU A 108 -2.18 -1.05 6.10
C LEU A 108 -3.13 -0.42 5.07
N PHE A 109 -2.70 -0.34 3.81
CA PHE A 109 -3.51 0.25 2.75
C PHE A 109 -4.79 -0.56 2.52
N GLY A 110 -4.70 -1.87 2.52
CA GLY A 110 -5.88 -2.73 2.38
C GLY A 110 -6.86 -2.54 3.52
N TYR A 111 -6.35 -2.45 4.74
CA TYR A 111 -7.16 -2.24 5.94
C TYR A 111 -7.91 -0.91 5.86
N LEU A 112 -7.18 0.17 5.56
CA LEU A 112 -7.79 1.50 5.48
C LEU A 112 -8.84 1.58 4.38
N TYR A 113 -8.55 0.97 3.22
CA TYR A 113 -9.53 0.94 2.13
C TYR A 113 -10.80 0.19 2.55
N LEU A 114 -10.65 -1.00 3.12
CA LEU A 114 -11.81 -1.81 3.52
C LEU A 114 -12.60 -1.20 4.66
N LYS A 115 -11.94 -0.38 5.50
CA LYS A 115 -12.64 0.41 6.52
C LYS A 115 -13.33 1.65 5.94
N GLY A 116 -13.15 1.92 4.65
CA GLY A 116 -13.73 3.09 4.00
C GLY A 116 -13.04 4.40 4.34
N ARG A 117 -11.80 4.36 4.78
CA ARG A 117 -11.05 5.55 5.22
C ARG A 117 -10.23 6.14 4.09
N LEU A 118 -10.88 6.53 2.99
CA LEU A 118 -10.19 7.05 1.80
C LEU A 118 -9.45 8.36 2.06
N LYS A 119 -10.01 9.22 2.92
CA LYS A 119 -9.33 10.47 3.27
C LYS A 119 -7.97 10.19 3.89
N ARG A 120 -7.92 9.23 4.81
CA ARG A 120 -6.67 8.86 5.48
C ARG A 120 -5.68 8.23 4.48
N LEU A 121 -6.17 7.40 3.57
CA LEU A 121 -5.32 6.85 2.50
C LEU A 121 -4.68 7.96 1.67
N ARG A 122 -5.48 8.96 1.29
CA ARG A 122 -4.96 10.09 0.51
C ARG A 122 -3.90 10.85 1.28
N GLU A 123 -4.14 11.13 2.57
CA GLU A 123 -3.17 11.83 3.42
C GLU A 123 -1.84 11.08 3.46
N LEU A 124 -1.88 9.79 3.73
CA LEU A 124 -0.66 8.98 3.83
C LEU A 124 0.05 8.88 2.49
N PHE A 125 -0.70 8.65 1.40
CA PHE A 125 -0.09 8.51 0.08
C PHE A 125 0.59 9.81 -0.36
N VAL A 126 -0.05 10.96 -0.13
CA VAL A 126 0.55 12.26 -0.46
C VAL A 126 1.86 12.46 0.30
N LEU A 127 1.88 12.12 1.59
CA LEU A 127 3.09 12.22 2.40
C LEU A 127 4.18 11.27 1.91
N MET A 128 3.81 10.05 1.51
CA MET A 128 4.76 9.08 0.96
C MET A 128 5.40 9.57 -0.33
N CYS A 129 4.68 10.35 -1.12
CA CYS A 129 5.15 10.83 -2.41
C CYS A 129 5.92 12.16 -2.33
N GLN A 130 5.99 12.79 -1.18
CA GLN A 130 6.78 14.01 -0.99
C GLN A 130 8.27 13.71 -1.01
N GLU A 131 9.02 14.56 -1.65
CA GLU A 131 10.48 14.47 -1.72
C GLU A 131 11.15 15.24 -0.62
#